data_236b485fb27365b56bef3f416be0e9da
#
_entry.id   236b485fb27365b56bef3f416be0e9da
#
_cell.length_a   1.000
_cell.length_b   1.000
_cell.length_c   1.000
_cell.angle_alpha   90.00
_cell.angle_beta   90.00
_cell.angle_gamma   90.00
#
_symmetry.space_group_name_H-M   'P 1'
#
loop_
_entity.id
_entity.type
_entity.pdbx_description
1 polymer ?
#
loop_
_entity_poly.entity_id
_entity_poly.type
_entity_poly.pdbx_seq_one_letter_code
_entity_poly.pdbx_strand_id
1 'polypeptide(L)'
;MICTIGRAHDARPAPASEDMKELIQLFAQIALLRRGPQDLPASTLLLALTVSAYLGVNLVVSSVLPPVKSWPAQVLVDTLFTLAWYVALLKLAGRSERILQTATAVFGLQGLLSPLLIASDWLMLRLGEDALWQVPVACAGLLLIIWLVAASSQIVKAALEWSSPASVVLVILQIFTGRLLVLALFPPVKA
;
A
#
# COMPACT_ATOMS: atom_id res chain seq x y z
N MET A 1 -17.08 -18.32 -54.70
CA MET A 1 -18.07 -17.92 -53.69
C MET A 1 -17.85 -18.84 -52.48
N ILE A 2 -16.90 -18.51 -51.62
CA ILE A 2 -16.51 -19.30 -50.46
C ILE A 2 -16.84 -18.47 -49.22
N CYS A 3 -17.89 -18.93 -48.52
CA CYS A 3 -18.41 -18.31 -47.31
C CYS A 3 -17.50 -18.72 -46.14
N THR A 4 -16.66 -17.81 -45.65
CA THR A 4 -15.84 -18.02 -44.44
C THR A 4 -16.72 -17.76 -43.24
N ILE A 5 -17.17 -18.83 -42.60
CA ILE A 5 -17.92 -18.77 -41.34
C ILE A 5 -16.96 -18.30 -40.25
N GLY A 6 -17.19 -17.06 -39.77
CA GLY A 6 -16.51 -16.51 -38.64
C GLY A 6 -16.75 -17.34 -37.38
N ARG A 7 -15.67 -17.92 -36.85
CA ARG A 7 -15.66 -18.62 -35.56
C ARG A 7 -15.94 -17.61 -34.47
N ALA A 8 -17.17 -17.60 -33.95
CA ALA A 8 -17.51 -16.87 -32.74
C ALA A 8 -16.58 -17.37 -31.62
N HIS A 9 -15.75 -16.46 -31.11
CA HIS A 9 -14.88 -16.70 -29.97
C HIS A 9 -15.78 -16.79 -28.73
N ASP A 10 -16.02 -18.01 -28.29
CA ASP A 10 -16.72 -18.31 -27.03
C ASP A 10 -15.90 -17.77 -25.90
N ALA A 11 -16.10 -16.50 -25.60
CA ALA A 11 -15.55 -15.85 -24.40
C ALA A 11 -16.35 -16.36 -23.19
N ARG A 12 -16.00 -17.54 -22.67
CA ARG A 12 -16.46 -17.95 -21.35
C ARG A 12 -15.93 -16.94 -20.35
N PRO A 13 -16.78 -16.35 -19.49
CA PRO A 13 -16.28 -15.52 -18.40
C PRO A 13 -15.36 -16.40 -17.55
N ALA A 14 -14.11 -15.94 -17.36
CA ALA A 14 -13.16 -16.60 -16.48
C ALA A 14 -13.77 -16.71 -15.07
N PRO A 15 -13.60 -17.81 -14.36
CA PRO A 15 -14.12 -17.93 -13.00
C PRO A 15 -13.48 -16.86 -12.11
N ALA A 16 -14.29 -16.18 -11.29
CA ALA A 16 -13.87 -15.08 -10.42
C ALA A 16 -12.66 -15.40 -9.54
N SER A 17 -12.34 -16.68 -9.35
CA SER A 17 -11.15 -17.14 -8.63
C SER A 17 -9.84 -16.98 -9.44
N GLU A 18 -9.89 -16.97 -10.75
CA GLU A 18 -8.70 -16.73 -11.60
C GLU A 18 -8.38 -15.25 -11.64
N ASP A 19 -9.40 -14.39 -11.76
CA ASP A 19 -9.23 -12.93 -11.71
C ASP A 19 -8.62 -12.46 -10.37
N MET A 20 -9.03 -13.09 -9.25
CA MET A 20 -8.48 -12.77 -7.93
C MET A 20 -7.01 -13.20 -7.80
N LYS A 21 -6.64 -14.35 -8.31
CA LYS A 21 -5.22 -14.80 -8.32
C LYS A 21 -4.35 -13.89 -9.17
N GLU A 22 -4.83 -13.48 -10.32
CA GLU A 22 -4.12 -12.57 -11.21
C GLU A 22 -3.92 -11.20 -10.55
N LEU A 23 -4.92 -10.67 -9.87
CA LEU A 23 -4.80 -9.42 -9.09
C LEU A 23 -3.77 -9.53 -7.96
N ILE A 24 -3.81 -10.60 -7.18
CA ILE A 24 -2.83 -10.83 -6.09
C ILE A 24 -1.42 -10.95 -6.67
N GLN A 25 -1.25 -11.67 -7.77
CA GLN A 25 0.03 -11.79 -8.46
C GLN A 25 0.52 -10.44 -8.99
N LEU A 26 -0.37 -9.61 -9.53
CA LEU A 26 -0.06 -8.27 -10.01
C LEU A 26 0.43 -7.37 -8.86
N PHE A 27 -0.26 -7.36 -7.71
CA PHE A 27 0.18 -6.63 -6.52
C PHE A 27 1.51 -7.16 -5.98
N ALA A 28 1.72 -8.47 -5.97
CA ALA A 28 3.00 -9.06 -5.58
C ALA A 28 4.13 -8.65 -6.55
N GLN A 29 3.86 -8.58 -7.84
CA GLN A 29 4.84 -8.11 -8.84
C GLN A 29 5.15 -6.62 -8.70
N ILE A 30 4.17 -5.79 -8.34
CA ILE A 30 4.39 -4.38 -8.02
C ILE A 30 5.23 -4.25 -6.75
N ALA A 31 4.92 -5.02 -5.70
CA ALA A 31 5.69 -5.07 -4.47
C ALA A 31 7.13 -5.54 -4.69
N LEU A 32 7.35 -6.44 -5.65
CA LEU A 32 8.67 -6.94 -6.07
C LEU A 32 9.38 -6.01 -7.09
N LEU A 33 8.84 -4.80 -7.33
CA LEU A 33 9.43 -3.82 -8.25
C LEU A 33 9.53 -4.30 -9.72
N ARG A 34 8.74 -5.30 -10.10
CA ARG A 34 8.75 -5.88 -11.45
C ARG A 34 7.74 -5.26 -12.40
N ARG A 35 6.69 -4.60 -11.88
CA ARG A 35 5.64 -3.93 -12.66
C ARG A 35 5.33 -2.55 -12.10
N GLY A 36 4.75 -1.69 -12.95
CA GLY A 36 4.35 -0.33 -12.59
C GLY A 36 2.85 -0.22 -12.28
N PRO A 37 2.41 0.91 -11.70
CA PRO A 37 0.99 1.18 -11.44
C PRO A 37 0.15 1.27 -12.72
N GLN A 38 0.77 1.55 -13.87
CA GLN A 38 0.11 1.62 -15.18
C GLN A 38 -0.48 0.28 -15.64
N ASP A 39 -0.01 -0.84 -15.10
CA ASP A 39 -0.51 -2.19 -15.44
C ASP A 39 -1.82 -2.51 -14.71
N LEU A 40 -2.23 -1.65 -13.74
CA LEU A 40 -3.49 -1.78 -13.01
C LEU A 40 -4.65 -1.16 -13.81
N PRO A 41 -5.83 -1.80 -13.82
CA PRO A 41 -7.00 -1.19 -14.40
C PRO A 41 -7.43 0.05 -13.61
N ALA A 42 -7.74 1.15 -14.32
CA ALA A 42 -8.25 2.39 -13.71
C ALA A 42 -9.71 2.23 -13.32
N SER A 43 -9.98 1.53 -12.22
CA SER A 43 -11.32 1.22 -11.73
C SER A 43 -11.54 1.76 -10.33
N THR A 44 -12.61 2.51 -10.14
CA THR A 44 -13.05 3.00 -8.82
C THR A 44 -13.45 1.85 -7.89
N LEU A 45 -14.04 0.79 -8.46
CA LEU A 45 -14.39 -0.42 -7.71
C LEU A 45 -13.14 -1.10 -7.18
N LEU A 46 -12.09 -1.22 -8.01
CA LEU A 46 -10.83 -1.84 -7.60
C LEU A 46 -10.15 -1.02 -6.49
N LEU A 47 -10.14 0.32 -6.62
CA LEU A 47 -9.63 1.20 -5.57
C LEU A 47 -10.43 1.02 -4.27
N ALA A 48 -11.76 1.03 -4.32
CA ALA A 48 -12.59 0.86 -3.14
C ALA A 48 -12.34 -0.50 -2.46
N LEU A 49 -12.25 -1.58 -3.26
CA LEU A 49 -11.94 -2.92 -2.75
C LEU A 49 -10.54 -2.96 -2.09
N THR A 50 -9.54 -2.36 -2.72
CA THR A 50 -8.16 -2.34 -2.22
C THR A 50 -8.05 -1.52 -0.93
N VAL A 51 -8.70 -0.35 -0.86
CA VAL A 51 -8.74 0.46 0.36
C VAL A 51 -9.49 -0.27 1.48
N SER A 52 -10.62 -0.92 1.16
CA SER A 52 -11.36 -1.72 2.14
C SER A 52 -10.54 -2.91 2.66
N ALA A 53 -9.81 -3.59 1.78
CA ALA A 53 -8.91 -4.67 2.16
C ALA A 53 -7.76 -4.16 3.05
N TYR A 54 -7.14 -3.02 2.68
CA TYR A 54 -6.12 -2.37 3.51
C TYR A 54 -6.65 -2.03 4.90
N LEU A 55 -7.82 -1.38 4.98
CA LEU A 55 -8.46 -1.06 6.27
C LEU A 55 -8.76 -2.32 7.06
N GLY A 56 -9.35 -3.34 6.44
CA GLY A 56 -9.68 -4.60 7.07
C GLY A 56 -8.44 -5.31 7.65
N VAL A 57 -7.37 -5.40 6.87
CA VAL A 57 -6.10 -5.98 7.32
C VAL A 57 -5.54 -5.20 8.51
N ASN A 58 -5.47 -3.87 8.41
CA ASN A 58 -4.96 -3.04 9.51
C ASN A 58 -5.84 -3.14 10.75
N LEU A 59 -7.18 -3.18 10.61
CA LEU A 59 -8.11 -3.35 11.72
C LEU A 59 -7.91 -4.71 12.43
N VAL A 60 -7.80 -5.80 11.67
CA VAL A 60 -7.60 -7.15 12.24
C VAL A 60 -6.24 -7.26 12.91
N VAL A 61 -5.18 -6.84 12.24
CA VAL A 61 -3.82 -7.03 12.75
C VAL A 61 -3.52 -6.09 13.94
N SER A 62 -4.02 -4.85 13.91
CA SER A 62 -3.87 -3.92 15.04
C SER A 62 -4.68 -4.34 16.26
N SER A 63 -5.70 -5.20 16.12
CA SER A 63 -6.43 -5.77 17.27
C SER A 63 -5.57 -6.73 18.10
N VAL A 64 -4.48 -7.24 17.53
CA VAL A 64 -3.52 -8.14 18.21
C VAL A 64 -2.50 -7.36 19.06
N LEU A 65 -2.30 -6.07 18.76
CA LEU A 65 -1.42 -5.19 19.52
C LEU A 65 -2.10 -4.69 20.81
N PRO A 66 -1.32 -4.26 21.83
CA PRO A 66 -1.90 -3.65 23.04
C PRO A 66 -2.84 -2.50 22.66
N PRO A 67 -4.05 -2.43 23.23
CA PRO A 67 -5.08 -1.50 22.79
C PRO A 67 -4.70 -0.05 23.05
N VAL A 68 -4.34 0.66 22.01
CA VAL A 68 -4.32 2.12 22.02
C VAL A 68 -5.74 2.59 21.73
N LYS A 69 -6.39 3.30 22.66
CA LYS A 69 -7.83 3.67 22.58
C LYS A 69 -8.26 4.32 21.24
N SER A 70 -7.35 4.95 20.53
CA SER A 70 -7.63 5.72 19.30
C SER A 70 -7.11 5.05 18.00
N TRP A 71 -6.59 3.82 18.05
CA TRP A 71 -5.96 3.21 16.89
C TRP A 71 -6.86 3.11 15.63
N PRO A 72 -8.18 2.81 15.71
CA PRO A 72 -9.01 2.78 14.51
C PRO A 72 -9.12 4.16 13.85
N ALA A 73 -9.22 5.22 14.66
CA ALA A 73 -9.22 6.59 14.17
C ALA A 73 -7.87 6.98 13.55
N GLN A 74 -6.76 6.52 14.11
CA GLN A 74 -5.42 6.74 13.55
C GLN A 74 -5.28 6.09 12.17
N VAL A 75 -5.71 4.83 12.01
CA VAL A 75 -5.71 4.13 10.71
C VAL A 75 -6.58 4.87 9.70
N LEU A 76 -7.75 5.35 10.09
CA LEU A 76 -8.64 6.11 9.22
C LEU A 76 -8.00 7.43 8.77
N VAL A 77 -7.41 8.19 9.71
CA VAL A 77 -6.72 9.46 9.41
C VAL A 77 -5.54 9.22 8.48
N ASP A 78 -4.73 8.20 8.72
CA ASP A 78 -3.59 7.85 7.86
C ASP A 78 -4.05 7.46 6.45
N THR A 79 -5.13 6.69 6.34
CA THR A 79 -5.73 6.31 5.05
C THR A 79 -6.22 7.53 4.27
N LEU A 80 -6.98 8.42 4.92
CA LEU A 80 -7.49 9.64 4.30
C LEU A 80 -6.37 10.59 3.91
N PHE A 81 -5.36 10.75 4.77
CA PHE A 81 -4.18 11.55 4.47
C PHE A 81 -3.43 11.00 3.26
N THR A 82 -3.16 9.70 3.24
CA THR A 82 -2.47 9.03 2.12
C THR A 82 -3.23 9.23 0.81
N LEU A 83 -4.54 9.02 0.81
CA LEU A 83 -5.38 9.25 -0.37
C LEU A 83 -5.33 10.71 -0.83
N ALA A 84 -5.52 11.65 0.11
CA ALA A 84 -5.49 13.09 -0.19
C ALA A 84 -4.12 13.53 -0.72
N TRP A 85 -3.02 12.99 -0.16
CA TRP A 85 -1.67 13.26 -0.59
C TRP A 85 -1.46 12.90 -2.06
N TYR A 86 -1.80 11.66 -2.45
CA TYR A 86 -1.61 11.22 -3.86
C TYR A 86 -2.56 11.92 -4.82
N VAL A 87 -3.79 12.21 -4.41
CA VAL A 87 -4.73 13.00 -5.21
C VAL A 87 -4.20 14.42 -5.44
N ALA A 88 -3.72 15.09 -4.38
CA ALA A 88 -3.14 16.42 -4.49
C ALA A 88 -1.88 16.42 -5.36
N LEU A 89 -0.97 15.49 -5.10
CA LEU A 89 0.30 15.37 -5.82
C LEU A 89 0.08 15.18 -7.33
N LEU A 90 -0.78 14.25 -7.73
CA LEU A 90 -1.06 13.96 -9.14
C LEU A 90 -1.84 15.07 -9.83
N LYS A 91 -2.74 15.76 -9.12
CA LYS A 91 -3.43 16.94 -9.65
C LYS A 91 -2.45 18.09 -9.89
N LEU A 92 -1.55 18.37 -8.93
CA LEU A 92 -0.53 19.41 -9.07
C LEU A 92 0.47 19.10 -10.20
N ALA A 93 0.75 17.81 -10.42
CA ALA A 93 1.61 17.36 -11.52
C ALA A 93 0.88 17.29 -12.89
N GLY A 94 -0.44 17.59 -12.95
CA GLY A 94 -1.22 17.50 -14.19
C GLY A 94 -1.49 16.07 -14.67
N ARG A 95 -1.40 15.07 -13.79
CA ARG A 95 -1.53 13.63 -14.09
C ARG A 95 -2.77 13.02 -13.43
N SER A 96 -3.88 13.74 -13.47
CA SER A 96 -5.13 13.32 -12.78
C SER A 96 -5.70 11.99 -13.29
N GLU A 97 -5.41 11.61 -14.53
CA GLU A 97 -5.82 10.33 -15.12
C GLU A 97 -5.20 9.12 -14.42
N ARG A 98 -4.05 9.29 -13.72
CA ARG A 98 -3.34 8.20 -13.02
C ARG A 98 -3.69 8.05 -11.54
N ILE A 99 -4.61 8.89 -11.03
CA ILE A 99 -4.96 8.90 -9.60
C ILE A 99 -5.46 7.52 -9.14
N LEU A 100 -6.40 6.93 -9.87
CA LEU A 100 -7.00 5.64 -9.50
C LEU A 100 -5.95 4.52 -9.48
N GLN A 101 -5.13 4.43 -10.52
CA GLN A 101 -4.09 3.41 -10.62
C GLN A 101 -3.03 3.56 -9.53
N THR A 102 -2.55 4.80 -9.30
CA THR A 102 -1.53 5.08 -8.29
C THR A 102 -2.04 4.80 -6.88
N ALA A 103 -3.23 5.29 -6.55
CA ALA A 103 -3.84 5.04 -5.25
C ALA A 103 -4.06 3.53 -5.01
N THR A 104 -4.59 2.81 -6.00
CA THR A 104 -4.77 1.35 -5.91
C THR A 104 -3.43 0.63 -5.70
N ALA A 105 -2.38 1.02 -6.43
CA ALA A 105 -1.05 0.43 -6.27
C ALA A 105 -0.47 0.67 -4.87
N VAL A 106 -0.59 1.89 -4.35
CA VAL A 106 -0.08 2.26 -3.02
C VAL A 106 -0.81 1.51 -1.91
N PHE A 107 -2.15 1.52 -1.91
CA PHE A 107 -2.93 0.81 -0.89
C PHE A 107 -2.77 -0.70 -0.99
N GLY A 108 -2.64 -1.25 -2.21
CA GLY A 108 -2.34 -2.66 -2.41
C GLY A 108 -0.98 -3.07 -1.86
N LEU A 109 0.05 -2.26 -2.11
CA LEU A 109 1.39 -2.46 -1.55
C LEU A 109 1.39 -2.37 -0.01
N GLN A 110 0.77 -1.32 0.54
CA GLN A 110 0.67 -1.13 1.98
C GLN A 110 -0.14 -2.26 2.63
N GLY A 111 -1.27 -2.66 2.05
CA GLY A 111 -2.07 -3.78 2.54
C GLY A 111 -1.33 -5.10 2.56
N LEU A 112 -0.45 -5.34 1.57
CA LEU A 112 0.39 -6.53 1.51
C LEU A 112 1.52 -6.51 2.55
N LEU A 113 2.13 -5.35 2.81
CA LEU A 113 3.27 -5.22 3.73
C LEU A 113 2.85 -4.95 5.19
N SER A 114 1.66 -4.41 5.42
CA SER A 114 1.15 -4.11 6.78
C SER A 114 1.24 -5.29 7.74
N PRO A 115 0.82 -6.52 7.39
CA PRO A 115 0.91 -7.65 8.30
C PRO A 115 2.35 -7.96 8.74
N LEU A 116 3.32 -7.80 7.83
CA LEU A 116 4.73 -8.05 8.12
C LEU A 116 5.32 -6.97 9.03
N LEU A 117 4.98 -5.70 8.79
CA LEU A 117 5.41 -4.58 9.61
C LEU A 117 4.84 -4.69 11.03
N ILE A 118 3.54 -4.94 11.15
CA ILE A 118 2.87 -5.09 12.44
C ILE A 118 3.37 -6.34 13.18
N ALA A 119 3.65 -7.44 12.46
CA ALA A 119 4.25 -8.62 13.06
C ALA A 119 5.66 -8.35 13.62
N SER A 120 6.46 -7.53 12.94
CA SER A 120 7.78 -7.11 13.46
C SER A 120 7.64 -6.25 14.71
N ASP A 121 6.70 -5.32 14.74
CA ASP A 121 6.41 -4.47 15.91
C ASP A 121 5.89 -5.31 17.09
N TRP A 122 4.99 -6.24 16.83
CA TRP A 122 4.48 -7.16 17.84
C TRP A 122 5.57 -8.05 18.43
N LEU A 123 6.46 -8.55 17.57
CA LEU A 123 7.59 -9.38 18.01
C LEU A 123 8.56 -8.58 18.88
N MET A 124 8.85 -7.32 18.51
CA MET A 124 9.66 -6.40 19.32
C MET A 124 9.06 -6.20 20.72
N LEU A 125 7.74 -6.01 20.82
CA LEU A 125 7.05 -5.86 22.10
C LEU A 125 7.09 -7.15 22.94
N ARG A 126 7.05 -8.33 22.31
CA ARG A 126 7.05 -9.62 23.00
C ARG A 126 8.44 -10.05 23.49
N LEU A 127 9.49 -9.70 22.78
CA LEU A 127 10.88 -10.06 23.13
C LEU A 127 11.39 -9.32 24.37
N GLY A 128 10.73 -8.23 24.78
CA GLY A 128 11.09 -7.47 25.98
C GLY A 128 12.56 -7.03 25.94
N GLU A 129 13.34 -7.36 27.00
CA GLU A 129 14.75 -6.96 27.14
C GLU A 129 15.75 -8.01 26.61
N ASP A 130 15.30 -9.06 25.93
CA ASP A 130 16.17 -10.08 25.33
C ASP A 130 16.96 -9.52 24.14
N ALA A 131 18.11 -8.93 24.48
CA ALA A 131 18.99 -8.24 23.51
C ALA A 131 19.43 -9.10 22.34
N LEU A 132 19.48 -10.44 22.51
CA LEU A 132 19.91 -11.36 21.47
C LEU A 132 18.99 -11.36 20.23
N TRP A 133 17.67 -11.25 20.43
CA TRP A 133 16.67 -11.26 19.37
C TRP A 133 16.17 -9.87 18.96
N GLN A 134 16.34 -8.86 19.81
CA GLN A 134 15.94 -7.49 19.49
C GLN A 134 16.63 -6.95 18.24
N VAL A 135 17.97 -7.14 18.14
CA VAL A 135 18.76 -6.63 17.01
C VAL A 135 18.32 -7.26 15.67
N PRO A 136 18.21 -8.61 15.54
CA PRO A 136 17.72 -9.22 14.30
C PRO A 136 16.32 -8.75 13.90
N VAL A 137 15.39 -8.64 14.86
CA VAL A 137 14.01 -8.20 14.57
C VAL A 137 13.98 -6.73 14.17
N ALA A 138 14.73 -5.87 14.85
CA ALA A 138 14.85 -4.46 14.46
C ALA A 138 15.45 -4.31 13.05
N CYS A 139 16.47 -5.08 12.72
CA CYS A 139 17.05 -5.11 11.37
C CYS A 139 16.02 -5.57 10.32
N ALA A 140 15.24 -6.61 10.61
CA ALA A 140 14.19 -7.08 9.72
C ALA A 140 13.10 -6.01 9.50
N GLY A 141 12.64 -5.36 10.56
CA GLY A 141 11.70 -4.24 10.50
C GLY A 141 12.23 -3.06 9.67
N LEU A 142 13.50 -2.69 9.88
CA LEU A 142 14.17 -1.65 9.09
C LEU A 142 14.26 -2.02 7.61
N LEU A 143 14.59 -3.25 7.28
CA LEU A 143 14.61 -3.75 5.90
C LEU A 143 13.23 -3.69 5.25
N LEU A 144 12.17 -4.02 5.98
CA LEU A 144 10.79 -3.89 5.49
C LEU A 144 10.41 -2.43 5.23
N ILE A 145 10.82 -1.50 6.08
CA ILE A 145 10.59 -0.06 5.88
C ILE A 145 11.35 0.43 4.65
N ILE A 146 12.63 0.07 4.50
CA ILE A 146 13.43 0.42 3.32
C ILE A 146 12.76 -0.14 2.05
N TRP A 147 12.28 -1.37 2.10
CA TRP A 147 11.57 -2.00 0.99
C TRP A 147 10.26 -1.25 0.65
N LEU A 148 9.47 -0.90 1.67
CA LEU A 148 8.24 -0.11 1.50
C LEU A 148 8.53 1.24 0.82
N VAL A 149 9.57 1.96 1.27
CA VAL A 149 10.00 3.22 0.67
C VAL A 149 10.45 3.01 -0.77
N ALA A 150 11.25 1.98 -1.04
CA ALA A 150 11.73 1.67 -2.38
C ALA A 150 10.57 1.35 -3.32
N ALA A 151 9.63 0.48 -2.93
CA ALA A 151 8.49 0.09 -3.73
C ALA A 151 7.52 1.28 -3.96
N SER A 152 7.22 2.06 -2.91
CA SER A 152 6.40 3.27 -3.02
C SER A 152 7.03 4.32 -3.92
N SER A 153 8.36 4.50 -3.85
CA SER A 153 9.08 5.46 -4.70
C SER A 153 9.04 5.06 -6.18
N GLN A 154 9.06 3.78 -6.50
CA GLN A 154 8.91 3.30 -7.89
C GLN A 154 7.48 3.56 -8.41
N ILE A 155 6.45 3.38 -7.57
CA ILE A 155 5.07 3.72 -7.92
C ILE A 155 4.97 5.23 -8.23
N VAL A 156 5.51 6.08 -7.36
CA VAL A 156 5.50 7.54 -7.52
C VAL A 156 6.29 7.97 -8.77
N LYS A 157 7.48 7.38 -8.97
CA LYS A 157 8.31 7.61 -10.16
C LYS A 157 7.56 7.30 -11.45
N ALA A 158 6.90 6.14 -11.50
CA ALA A 158 6.14 5.72 -12.68
C ALA A 158 4.89 6.59 -12.90
N ALA A 159 4.23 7.04 -11.82
CA ALA A 159 3.04 7.87 -11.89
C ALA A 159 3.33 9.31 -12.34
N LEU A 160 4.41 9.91 -11.83
CA LEU A 160 4.81 11.30 -12.11
C LEU A 160 5.79 11.45 -13.27
N GLU A 161 6.44 10.35 -13.69
CA GLU A 161 7.55 10.37 -14.66
C GLU A 161 8.73 11.22 -14.18
N TRP A 162 8.95 11.27 -12.86
CA TRP A 162 10.01 12.04 -12.24
C TRP A 162 11.27 11.21 -12.01
N SER A 163 12.35 11.89 -11.61
CA SER A 163 13.60 11.23 -11.26
C SER A 163 13.47 10.36 -10.00
N SER A 164 14.26 9.31 -9.91
CA SER A 164 14.25 8.41 -8.74
C SER A 164 14.49 9.13 -7.42
N PRO A 165 15.48 10.06 -7.28
CA PRO A 165 15.70 10.74 -6.00
C PRO A 165 14.52 11.63 -5.59
N ALA A 166 13.88 12.33 -6.53
CA ALA A 166 12.70 13.15 -6.21
C ALA A 166 11.53 12.30 -5.70
N SER A 167 11.30 11.14 -6.30
CA SER A 167 10.25 10.21 -5.87
C SER A 167 10.51 9.65 -4.47
N VAL A 168 11.77 9.33 -4.14
CA VAL A 168 12.16 8.87 -2.79
C VAL A 168 11.89 9.97 -1.76
N VAL A 169 12.31 11.22 -2.05
CA VAL A 169 12.08 12.36 -1.15
C VAL A 169 10.59 12.57 -0.90
N LEU A 170 9.76 12.49 -1.94
CA LEU A 170 8.30 12.64 -1.80
C LEU A 170 7.68 11.56 -0.90
N VAL A 171 8.12 10.31 -1.05
CA VAL A 171 7.61 9.20 -0.22
C VAL A 171 8.06 9.37 1.24
N ILE A 172 9.31 9.74 1.47
CA ILE A 172 9.80 10.02 2.82
C ILE A 172 9.03 11.19 3.44
N LEU A 173 8.81 12.27 2.69
CA LEU A 173 8.03 13.43 3.13
C LEU A 173 6.60 13.04 3.47
N GLN A 174 5.96 12.20 2.67
CA GLN A 174 4.61 11.67 2.94
C GLN A 174 4.56 10.90 4.25
N ILE A 175 5.48 9.94 4.45
CA ILE A 175 5.53 9.12 5.67
C ILE A 175 5.75 10.02 6.89
N PHE A 176 6.69 10.96 6.80
CA PHE A 176 7.01 11.87 7.90
C PHE A 176 5.84 12.79 8.25
N THR A 177 5.21 13.41 7.23
CA THR A 177 4.05 14.29 7.42
C THR A 177 2.84 13.53 7.96
N GLY A 178 2.59 12.31 7.47
CA GLY A 178 1.52 11.44 7.97
C GLY A 178 1.74 11.10 9.46
N ARG A 179 2.97 10.75 9.84
CA ARG A 179 3.31 10.49 11.25
C ARG A 179 3.16 11.73 12.13
N LEU A 180 3.61 12.90 11.69
CA LEU A 180 3.42 14.15 12.42
C LEU A 180 1.92 14.48 12.58
N LEU A 181 1.12 14.27 11.54
CA LEU A 181 -0.33 14.49 11.58
C LEU A 181 -0.98 13.58 12.65
N VAL A 182 -0.67 12.29 12.63
CA VAL A 182 -1.22 11.33 13.60
C VAL A 182 -0.78 11.70 15.03
N LEU A 183 0.49 12.07 15.26
CA LEU A 183 0.98 12.50 16.57
C LEU A 183 0.33 13.81 17.05
N ALA A 184 0.05 14.74 16.13
CA ALA A 184 -0.62 16.00 16.46
C ALA A 184 -2.09 15.79 16.85
N LEU A 185 -2.79 14.87 16.18
CA LEU A 185 -4.20 14.58 16.45
C LEU A 185 -4.40 13.63 17.64
N PHE A 186 -3.45 12.72 17.84
CA PHE A 186 -3.50 11.70 18.88
C PHE A 186 -2.21 11.69 19.71
N PRO A 187 -1.98 12.72 20.53
CA PRO A 187 -0.76 12.79 21.35
C PRO A 187 -0.69 11.58 22.29
N PRO A 188 0.51 11.01 22.50
CA PRO A 188 0.69 9.92 23.44
C PRO A 188 0.27 10.39 24.84
N VAL A 189 -0.57 9.60 25.49
CA VAL A 189 -0.96 9.86 26.89
C VAL A 189 0.31 9.75 27.72
N LYS A 190 0.70 10.85 28.36
CA LYS A 190 1.80 10.81 29.33
C LYS A 190 1.40 9.88 30.48
N ALA A 191 2.12 8.77 30.62
CA ALA A 191 1.99 7.85 31.74
C ALA A 191 2.51 8.50 33.03
#